data_cfbeb9539a20c6d71da52b2cfa1304a8
#
_entry.id   cfbeb9539a20c6d71da52b2cfa1304a8
#
_cell.length_a   1.000
_cell.length_b   1.000
_cell.length_c   1.000
_cell.angle_alpha   90.00
_cell.angle_beta   90.00
_cell.angle_gamma   90.00
#
_symmetry.space_group_name_H-M   'P 1'
#
loop_
_entity.id
_entity.type
_entity.pdbx_description
1 polymer ?
#
loop_
_entity_poly.entity_id
_entity_poly.type
_entity_poly.pdbx_seq_one_letter_code
_entity_poly.pdbx_strand_id
1 'polypeptide(L)'
;RPDTETWLEKVIQYYRNETGLKVADLGTGSGAILVGFLYYCRDAVGVGVDISTEALKIAEENGQNLKITDRVEWRQGDYLKAFDEEDIFDGIFSNPPYIPTKDIGGLPGEVKHEPRLALDGGTDGIYFYHLLAKGAAEHLKPGGFLAVEFGIGQATDILEMFRKSAQYEDFEVIKDYGGIERALYCRKK
;
A
#
# COMPACT_ATOMS: atom_id res chain seq x y z
N ARG A 1 3.93 -6.90 9.48
CA ARG A 1 4.97 -7.91 9.21
C ARG A 1 6.33 -7.21 9.16
N PRO A 2 7.46 -7.85 9.61
CA PRO A 2 8.79 -7.24 9.57
C PRO A 2 9.21 -6.77 8.17
N ASP A 3 8.81 -7.48 7.14
CA ASP A 3 9.09 -7.14 5.74
C ASP A 3 8.46 -5.80 5.34
N THR A 4 7.21 -5.57 5.76
CA THR A 4 6.48 -4.32 5.53
C THR A 4 7.13 -3.14 6.26
N GLU A 5 7.58 -3.36 7.49
CA GLU A 5 8.21 -2.31 8.32
C GLU A 5 9.47 -1.76 7.65
N THR A 6 10.27 -2.62 7.03
CA THR A 6 11.56 -2.24 6.42
C THR A 6 11.41 -1.25 5.27
N TRP A 7 10.51 -1.53 4.33
CA TRP A 7 10.33 -0.62 3.20
C TRP A 7 9.54 0.63 3.59
N LEU A 8 8.59 0.51 4.53
CA LEU A 8 7.85 1.65 5.07
C LEU A 8 8.79 2.62 5.79
N GLU A 9 9.73 2.12 6.61
CA GLU A 9 10.73 2.95 7.27
C GLU A 9 11.53 3.79 6.27
N LYS A 10 11.91 3.20 5.13
CA LYS A 10 12.63 3.93 4.08
C LYS A 10 11.77 5.04 3.47
N VAL A 11 10.49 4.78 3.18
CA VAL A 11 9.58 5.82 2.68
C VAL A 11 9.37 6.92 3.73
N ILE A 12 9.21 6.55 5.01
CA ILE A 12 9.13 7.52 6.10
C ILE A 12 10.38 8.43 6.15
N GLN A 13 11.58 7.88 5.94
CA GLN A 13 12.82 8.69 5.92
C GLN A 13 12.81 9.75 4.82
N TYR A 14 12.17 9.50 3.68
CA TYR A 14 12.03 10.49 2.61
C TYR A 14 11.10 11.65 2.99
N TYR A 15 10.05 11.37 3.77
CA TYR A 15 8.93 12.29 3.95
C TYR A 15 8.75 12.81 5.39
N ARG A 16 9.48 12.31 6.39
CA ARG A 16 9.28 12.68 7.81
C ARG A 16 9.48 14.16 8.13
N ASN A 17 10.16 14.91 7.26
CA ASN A 17 10.41 16.35 7.41
C ASN A 17 9.50 17.19 6.50
N GLU A 18 8.69 16.55 5.65
CA GLU A 18 7.70 17.24 4.82
C GLU A 18 6.45 17.55 5.66
N THR A 19 5.75 18.61 5.30
CA THR A 19 4.55 19.07 6.00
C THR A 19 3.33 19.07 5.10
N GLY A 20 2.14 18.86 5.69
CA GLY A 20 0.87 18.97 4.97
C GLY A 20 0.62 17.86 3.94
N LEU A 21 1.26 16.71 4.10
CA LEU A 21 1.05 15.57 3.21
C LEU A 21 -0.35 14.97 3.40
N LYS A 22 -1.03 14.68 2.29
CA LYS A 22 -2.24 13.86 2.24
C LYS A 22 -1.90 12.54 1.57
N VAL A 23 -2.03 11.42 2.29
CA VAL A 23 -1.68 10.09 1.78
C VAL A 23 -2.87 9.14 1.81
N ALA A 24 -2.82 8.07 1.03
CA ALA A 24 -3.81 6.99 1.09
C ALA A 24 -3.13 5.63 1.22
N ASP A 25 -3.85 4.66 1.81
CA ASP A 25 -3.43 3.25 1.92
C ASP A 25 -4.56 2.35 1.42
N LEU A 26 -4.33 1.70 0.30
CA LEU A 26 -5.29 0.85 -0.40
C LEU A 26 -5.12 -0.62 0.00
N GLY A 27 -6.21 -1.21 0.52
CA GLY A 27 -6.15 -2.50 1.18
C GLY A 27 -5.44 -2.38 2.53
N THR A 28 -5.85 -1.38 3.32
CA THR A 28 -5.13 -0.97 4.55
C THR A 28 -5.07 -2.04 5.63
N GLY A 29 -5.97 -3.03 5.60
CA GLY A 29 -6.01 -4.12 6.57
C GLY A 29 -6.13 -3.60 8.00
N SER A 30 -5.17 -3.92 8.83
CA SER A 30 -5.07 -3.42 10.22
C SER A 30 -4.60 -1.97 10.34
N GLY A 31 -4.39 -1.28 9.22
CA GLY A 31 -3.88 0.10 9.19
C GLY A 31 -2.37 0.22 9.44
N ALA A 32 -1.62 -0.87 9.50
CA ALA A 32 -0.23 -0.85 9.95
C ALA A 32 0.66 0.11 9.15
N ILE A 33 0.48 0.19 7.84
CA ILE A 33 1.25 1.08 6.96
C ILE A 33 0.85 2.54 7.23
N LEU A 34 -0.43 2.86 7.11
CA LEU A 34 -0.93 4.22 7.27
C LEU A 34 -0.70 4.76 8.67
N VAL A 35 -1.05 3.98 9.69
CA VAL A 35 -0.84 4.35 11.11
C VAL A 35 0.64 4.58 11.40
N GLY A 36 1.52 3.70 10.91
CA GLY A 36 2.96 3.83 11.04
C GLY A 36 3.48 5.10 10.36
N PHE A 37 3.06 5.36 9.12
CA PHE A 37 3.45 6.58 8.40
C PHE A 37 3.00 7.84 9.14
N LEU A 38 1.73 7.94 9.54
CA LEU A 38 1.17 9.10 10.24
C LEU A 38 1.79 9.31 11.63
N TYR A 39 2.24 8.24 12.28
CA TYR A 39 2.92 8.35 13.57
C TYR A 39 4.25 9.11 13.48
N TYR A 40 5.03 8.84 12.42
CA TYR A 40 6.32 9.48 12.20
C TYR A 40 6.24 10.79 11.39
N CYS A 41 5.29 10.91 10.46
CA CYS A 41 5.02 12.13 9.69
C CYS A 41 3.87 12.91 10.36
N ARG A 42 4.21 13.71 11.38
CA ARG A 42 3.23 14.25 12.35
C ARG A 42 2.20 15.21 11.76
N ASP A 43 2.54 15.91 10.68
CA ASP A 43 1.64 16.87 10.01
C ASP A 43 0.90 16.24 8.81
N ALA A 44 1.11 14.94 8.56
CA ALA A 44 0.42 14.23 7.50
C ALA A 44 -0.99 13.82 7.94
N VAL A 45 -1.92 13.79 6.97
CA VAL A 45 -3.26 13.21 7.10
C VAL A 45 -3.42 12.07 6.12
N GLY A 46 -4.33 11.13 6.38
CA GLY A 46 -4.46 9.96 5.54
C GLY A 46 -5.86 9.39 5.41
N VAL A 47 -6.05 8.61 4.34
CA VAL A 47 -7.26 7.83 4.07
C VAL A 47 -6.88 6.36 3.98
N GLY A 48 -7.42 5.53 4.86
CA GLY A 48 -7.26 4.06 4.80
C GLY A 48 -8.48 3.43 4.15
N VAL A 49 -8.28 2.69 3.09
CA VAL A 49 -9.35 2.01 2.35
C VAL A 49 -9.23 0.51 2.52
N ASP A 50 -10.33 -0.15 2.87
CA ASP A 50 -10.44 -1.61 2.85
C ASP A 50 -11.86 -2.04 2.50
N ILE A 51 -12.00 -3.21 1.89
CA ILE A 51 -13.30 -3.80 1.60
C ILE A 51 -13.93 -4.41 2.86
N SER A 52 -13.10 -4.83 3.82
CA SER A 52 -13.51 -5.47 5.08
C SER A 52 -13.76 -4.44 6.18
N THR A 53 -14.99 -4.37 6.65
CA THR A 53 -15.35 -3.55 7.82
C THR A 53 -14.68 -4.03 9.10
N GLU A 54 -14.38 -5.32 9.21
CA GLU A 54 -13.66 -5.90 10.33
C GLU A 54 -12.21 -5.44 10.36
N ALA A 55 -11.55 -5.38 9.19
CA ALA A 55 -10.21 -4.84 9.06
C ALA A 55 -10.16 -3.36 9.46
N LEU A 56 -11.13 -2.56 8.99
CA LEU A 56 -11.21 -1.14 9.33
C LEU A 56 -11.43 -0.88 10.82
N LYS A 57 -12.19 -1.73 11.53
CA LYS A 57 -12.32 -1.63 12.99
C LYS A 57 -10.98 -1.81 13.70
N ILE A 58 -10.18 -2.80 13.25
CA ILE A 58 -8.84 -3.03 13.81
C ILE A 58 -7.93 -1.82 13.49
N ALA A 59 -8.02 -1.30 12.28
CA ALA A 59 -7.26 -0.12 11.87
C ALA A 59 -7.62 1.12 12.72
N GLU A 60 -8.90 1.32 13.00
CA GLU A 60 -9.38 2.39 13.85
C GLU A 60 -8.87 2.25 15.29
N GLU A 61 -8.94 1.05 15.88
CA GLU A 61 -8.38 0.76 17.21
C GLU A 61 -6.88 1.05 17.27
N ASN A 62 -6.13 0.65 16.25
CA ASN A 62 -4.69 0.92 16.15
C ASN A 62 -4.41 2.44 16.02
N GLY A 63 -5.23 3.17 15.25
CA GLY A 63 -5.16 4.62 15.13
C GLY A 63 -5.44 5.34 16.48
N GLN A 64 -6.42 4.86 17.23
CA GLN A 64 -6.73 5.37 18.57
C GLN A 64 -5.59 5.15 19.55
N ASN A 65 -4.98 3.95 19.55
CA ASN A 65 -3.86 3.61 20.42
C ASN A 65 -2.64 4.52 20.19
N LEU A 66 -2.40 4.95 18.95
CA LEU A 66 -1.31 5.85 18.57
C LEU A 66 -1.74 7.35 18.50
N LYS A 67 -2.97 7.65 18.88
CA LYS A 67 -3.53 9.02 18.97
C LYS A 67 -3.44 9.80 17.64
N ILE A 68 -3.82 9.14 16.55
CA ILE A 68 -3.84 9.74 15.21
C ILE A 68 -5.26 9.88 14.64
N THR A 69 -6.30 9.64 15.43
CA THR A 69 -7.71 9.56 15.01
C THR A 69 -8.20 10.81 14.29
N ASP A 70 -7.72 11.98 14.67
CA ASP A 70 -8.02 13.28 14.07
C ASP A 70 -7.33 13.54 12.72
N ARG A 71 -6.43 12.64 12.32
CA ARG A 71 -5.63 12.75 11.09
C ARG A 71 -5.86 11.60 10.10
N VAL A 72 -6.80 10.70 10.38
CA VAL A 72 -7.08 9.56 9.53
C VAL A 72 -8.58 9.40 9.29
N GLU A 73 -8.94 9.15 8.04
CA GLU A 73 -10.27 8.70 7.61
C GLU A 73 -10.20 7.23 7.24
N TRP A 74 -11.14 6.42 7.77
CA TRP A 74 -11.28 5.03 7.38
C TRP A 74 -12.47 4.89 6.46
N ARG A 75 -12.25 4.36 5.25
CA ARG A 75 -13.26 4.30 4.20
C ARG A 75 -13.45 2.86 3.72
N GLN A 76 -14.69 2.34 3.80
CA GLN A 76 -15.02 1.06 3.21
C GLN A 76 -15.13 1.19 1.69
N GLY A 77 -14.41 0.34 0.95
CA GLY A 77 -14.48 0.32 -0.50
C GLY A 77 -13.50 -0.62 -1.18
N ASP A 78 -13.68 -0.77 -2.48
CA ASP A 78 -12.89 -1.66 -3.33
C ASP A 78 -11.75 -0.87 -4.00
N TYR A 79 -10.61 -0.76 -3.31
CA TYR A 79 -9.41 -0.09 -3.81
C TYR A 79 -9.70 1.32 -4.37
N LEU A 80 -9.24 1.61 -5.61
CA LEU A 80 -9.40 2.92 -6.27
C LEU A 80 -10.86 3.33 -6.47
N LYS A 81 -11.81 2.38 -6.47
CA LYS A 81 -13.25 2.70 -6.57
C LYS A 81 -13.81 3.40 -5.34
N ALA A 82 -13.06 3.38 -4.23
CA ALA A 82 -13.43 4.10 -3.02
C ALA A 82 -13.07 5.59 -3.08
N PHE A 83 -12.37 6.02 -4.10
CA PHE A 83 -11.97 7.41 -4.29
C PHE A 83 -12.93 8.15 -5.22
N ASP A 84 -13.17 9.41 -4.89
CA ASP A 84 -13.85 10.38 -5.73
C ASP A 84 -12.83 11.12 -6.61
N GLU A 85 -13.29 11.85 -7.63
CA GLU A 85 -12.43 12.63 -8.54
C GLU A 85 -11.58 13.70 -7.81
N GLU A 86 -12.07 14.17 -6.66
CA GLU A 86 -11.41 15.18 -5.82
C GLU A 86 -10.38 14.58 -4.85
N ASP A 87 -10.32 13.25 -4.75
CA ASP A 87 -9.36 12.55 -3.91
C ASP A 87 -7.98 12.51 -4.59
N ILE A 88 -7.18 13.54 -4.30
CA ILE A 88 -5.81 13.69 -4.80
C ILE A 88 -4.84 13.68 -3.63
N PHE A 89 -3.80 12.84 -3.73
CA PHE A 89 -2.85 12.53 -2.69
C PHE A 89 -1.40 12.90 -3.05
N ASP A 90 -0.60 13.18 -2.04
CA ASP A 90 0.86 13.32 -2.15
C ASP A 90 1.53 11.93 -2.25
N GLY A 91 0.88 10.90 -1.69
CA GLY A 91 1.36 9.54 -1.76
C GLY A 91 0.26 8.49 -1.61
N ILE A 92 0.45 7.35 -2.27
CA ILE A 92 -0.42 6.19 -2.14
C ILE A 92 0.43 4.99 -1.74
N PHE A 93 -0.01 4.28 -0.72
CA PHE A 93 0.53 3.00 -0.29
C PHE A 93 -0.40 1.86 -0.68
N SER A 94 0.15 0.67 -0.88
CA SER A 94 -0.62 -0.56 -0.90
C SER A 94 0.25 -1.77 -0.57
N ASN A 95 -0.30 -2.68 0.22
CA ASN A 95 0.19 -4.06 0.34
C ASN A 95 -0.92 -5.00 -0.16
N PRO A 96 -1.08 -5.13 -1.48
CA PRO A 96 -2.19 -5.90 -2.04
C PRO A 96 -1.97 -7.39 -1.86
N PRO A 97 -3.03 -8.22 -1.96
CA PRO A 97 -2.89 -9.66 -2.09
C PRO A 97 -2.06 -10.00 -3.33
N TYR A 98 -1.04 -10.84 -3.16
CA TYR A 98 -0.08 -11.16 -4.21
C TYR A 98 0.13 -12.68 -4.43
N ILE A 99 -0.65 -13.52 -3.76
CA ILE A 99 -0.53 -14.98 -3.90
C ILE A 99 -1.40 -15.44 -5.05
N PRO A 100 -0.86 -16.18 -6.04
CA PRO A 100 -1.68 -16.77 -7.09
C PRO A 100 -2.78 -17.66 -6.51
N THR A 101 -4.00 -17.56 -7.04
CA THR A 101 -5.17 -18.30 -6.54
C THR A 101 -4.91 -19.79 -6.36
N LYS A 102 -4.16 -20.41 -7.30
CA LYS A 102 -3.81 -21.84 -7.28
C LYS A 102 -2.91 -22.23 -6.10
N ASP A 103 -2.12 -21.31 -5.57
CA ASP A 103 -1.10 -21.57 -4.55
C ASP A 103 -1.64 -21.39 -3.12
N ILE A 104 -2.82 -20.77 -2.96
CA ILE A 104 -3.45 -20.48 -1.65
C ILE A 104 -3.68 -21.79 -0.86
N GLY A 105 -4.09 -22.87 -1.52
CA GLY A 105 -4.34 -24.15 -0.87
C GLY A 105 -3.11 -24.80 -0.24
N GLY A 106 -1.90 -24.45 -0.73
CA GLY A 106 -0.60 -24.98 -0.28
C GLY A 106 0.09 -24.19 0.83
N LEU A 107 -0.49 -23.05 1.27
CA LEU A 107 0.15 -22.17 2.22
C LEU A 107 0.38 -22.82 3.61
N PRO A 108 1.42 -22.39 4.35
CA PRO A 108 1.63 -22.79 5.75
C PRO A 108 0.43 -22.45 6.64
N GLY A 109 0.22 -23.23 7.72
CA GLY A 109 -0.96 -23.11 8.58
C GLY A 109 -1.17 -21.72 9.18
N GLU A 110 -0.11 -21.00 9.50
CA GLU A 110 -0.18 -19.64 10.06
C GLU A 110 -0.81 -18.64 9.07
N VAL A 111 -0.47 -18.74 7.80
CA VAL A 111 -1.02 -17.85 6.75
C VAL A 111 -2.45 -18.25 6.36
N LYS A 112 -2.83 -19.52 6.53
CA LYS A 112 -4.19 -20.00 6.24
C LYS A 112 -5.28 -19.38 7.12
N HIS A 113 -4.91 -18.82 8.27
CA HIS A 113 -5.86 -18.13 9.16
C HIS A 113 -6.21 -16.71 8.68
N GLU A 114 -5.43 -16.16 7.75
CA GLU A 114 -5.76 -14.86 7.15
C GLU A 114 -6.96 -15.00 6.19
N PRO A 115 -7.84 -13.98 6.12
CA PRO A 115 -8.95 -14.00 5.18
C PRO A 115 -8.44 -14.22 3.75
N ARG A 116 -9.12 -15.08 2.98
CA ARG A 116 -8.73 -15.37 1.60
C ARG A 116 -8.59 -14.10 0.75
N LEU A 117 -9.46 -13.10 0.98
CA LEU A 117 -9.40 -11.81 0.30
C LEU A 117 -8.09 -11.05 0.54
N ALA A 118 -7.43 -11.27 1.67
CA ALA A 118 -6.14 -10.66 1.97
C ALA A 118 -4.94 -11.38 1.32
N LEU A 119 -5.17 -12.55 0.71
CA LEU A 119 -4.13 -13.41 0.15
C LEU A 119 -4.23 -13.53 -1.38
N ASP A 120 -5.46 -13.55 -1.93
CA ASP A 120 -5.72 -13.92 -3.33
C ASP A 120 -5.43 -12.76 -4.29
N GLY A 121 -4.25 -12.81 -4.92
CA GLY A 121 -3.80 -11.87 -5.93
C GLY A 121 -4.30 -12.15 -7.35
N GLY A 122 -5.26 -13.07 -7.51
CA GLY A 122 -5.78 -13.49 -8.82
C GLY A 122 -4.98 -14.64 -9.42
N THR A 123 -5.21 -14.90 -10.71
CA THR A 123 -4.67 -16.07 -11.41
C THR A 123 -3.16 -16.20 -11.33
N ASP A 124 -2.45 -15.08 -11.43
CA ASP A 124 -0.98 -14.95 -11.48
C ASP A 124 -0.37 -14.18 -10.28
N GLY A 125 -1.22 -13.70 -9.37
CA GLY A 125 -0.79 -12.93 -8.19
C GLY A 125 -0.47 -11.47 -8.47
N ILE A 126 -0.76 -10.95 -9.68
CA ILE A 126 -0.41 -9.56 -10.06
C ILE A 126 -1.63 -8.70 -10.45
N TYR A 127 -2.83 -9.18 -10.20
CA TYR A 127 -4.06 -8.48 -10.57
C TYR A 127 -4.14 -7.05 -10.03
N PHE A 128 -3.85 -6.85 -8.74
CA PHE A 128 -3.95 -5.53 -8.11
C PHE A 128 -2.90 -4.56 -8.62
N TYR A 129 -1.71 -5.04 -9.01
CA TYR A 129 -0.68 -4.18 -9.58
C TYR A 129 -1.09 -3.63 -10.95
N HIS A 130 -1.83 -4.40 -11.75
CA HIS A 130 -2.44 -3.89 -12.98
C HIS A 130 -3.41 -2.74 -12.72
N LEU A 131 -4.25 -2.86 -11.69
CA LEU A 131 -5.17 -1.80 -11.30
C LEU A 131 -4.41 -0.54 -10.85
N LEU A 132 -3.40 -0.71 -9.99
CA LEU A 132 -2.60 0.40 -9.46
C LEU A 132 -1.77 1.08 -10.55
N ALA A 133 -1.08 0.31 -11.40
CA ALA A 133 -0.27 0.86 -12.49
C ALA A 133 -1.11 1.70 -13.47
N LYS A 134 -2.39 1.36 -13.63
CA LYS A 134 -3.30 2.00 -14.59
C LYS A 134 -4.05 3.19 -14.01
N GLY A 135 -4.47 3.11 -12.73
CA GLY A 135 -5.41 4.07 -12.17
C GLY A 135 -4.87 4.92 -11.01
N ALA A 136 -3.84 4.47 -10.27
CA ALA A 136 -3.42 5.22 -9.08
C ALA A 136 -2.83 6.61 -9.41
N ALA A 137 -2.27 6.80 -10.60
CA ALA A 137 -1.77 8.11 -11.03
C ALA A 137 -2.87 9.17 -11.15
N GLU A 138 -4.13 8.79 -11.40
CA GLU A 138 -5.26 9.72 -11.46
C GLU A 138 -5.50 10.40 -10.12
N HIS A 139 -5.17 9.70 -9.03
CA HIS A 139 -5.33 10.16 -7.65
C HIS A 139 -4.03 10.66 -7.00
N LEU A 140 -2.96 10.83 -7.77
CA LEU A 140 -1.70 11.40 -7.29
C LEU A 140 -1.50 12.82 -7.83
N LYS A 141 -0.94 13.70 -7.00
CA LYS A 141 -0.38 14.97 -7.48
C LYS A 141 0.79 14.72 -8.43
N PRO A 142 1.12 15.62 -9.38
CA PRO A 142 2.38 15.56 -10.10
C PRO A 142 3.56 15.47 -9.11
N GLY A 143 4.47 14.52 -9.32
CA GLY A 143 5.57 14.23 -8.39
C GLY A 143 5.16 13.49 -7.12
N GLY A 144 3.88 13.19 -6.89
CA GLY A 144 3.41 12.36 -5.80
C GLY A 144 3.92 10.92 -5.92
N PHE A 145 4.04 10.20 -4.81
CA PHE A 145 4.63 8.87 -4.81
C PHE A 145 3.61 7.73 -4.74
N LEU A 146 4.01 6.58 -5.27
CA LEU A 146 3.35 5.30 -5.06
C LEU A 146 4.36 4.33 -4.46
N ALA A 147 3.99 3.65 -3.38
CA ALA A 147 4.79 2.61 -2.74
C ALA A 147 3.94 1.34 -2.58
N VAL A 148 4.34 0.25 -3.23
CA VAL A 148 3.58 -1.01 -3.23
C VAL A 148 4.45 -2.18 -2.82
N GLU A 149 3.97 -2.96 -1.83
CA GLU A 149 4.60 -4.22 -1.44
C GLU A 149 4.28 -5.32 -2.46
N PHE A 150 5.19 -6.29 -2.61
CA PHE A 150 4.99 -7.45 -3.47
C PHE A 150 5.67 -8.72 -2.92
N GLY A 151 5.25 -9.86 -3.45
CA GLY A 151 5.80 -11.16 -3.10
C GLY A 151 7.19 -11.40 -3.71
N ILE A 152 7.94 -12.34 -3.12
CA ILE A 152 9.27 -12.74 -3.61
C ILE A 152 9.19 -13.17 -5.07
N GLY A 153 10.10 -12.61 -5.89
CA GLY A 153 10.22 -12.93 -7.32
C GLY A 153 9.32 -12.13 -8.25
N GLN A 154 8.44 -11.26 -7.74
CA GLN A 154 7.52 -10.46 -8.57
C GLN A 154 8.11 -9.10 -9.01
N ALA A 155 9.25 -8.68 -8.47
CA ALA A 155 9.81 -7.35 -8.69
C ALA A 155 9.96 -6.97 -10.17
N THR A 156 10.48 -7.87 -11.00
CA THR A 156 10.74 -7.62 -12.42
C THR A 156 9.45 -7.36 -13.18
N ASP A 157 8.44 -8.21 -13.00
CA ASP A 157 7.17 -8.13 -13.73
C ASP A 157 6.42 -6.86 -13.33
N ILE A 158 6.40 -6.55 -12.03
CA ILE A 158 5.73 -5.35 -11.49
C ILE A 158 6.45 -4.09 -11.99
N LEU A 159 7.78 -4.02 -11.90
CA LEU A 159 8.55 -2.88 -12.38
C LEU A 159 8.32 -2.62 -13.88
N GLU A 160 8.33 -3.68 -14.70
CA GLU A 160 8.03 -3.55 -16.14
C GLU A 160 6.62 -3.06 -16.39
N MET A 161 5.63 -3.55 -15.63
CA MET A 161 4.24 -3.12 -15.73
C MET A 161 4.10 -1.62 -15.49
N PHE A 162 4.69 -1.12 -14.41
CA PHE A 162 4.63 0.31 -14.06
C PHE A 162 5.40 1.17 -15.08
N ARG A 163 6.54 0.71 -15.60
CA ARG A 163 7.27 1.40 -16.69
C ARG A 163 6.44 1.48 -17.98
N LYS A 164 5.76 0.39 -18.35
CA LYS A 164 4.90 0.34 -19.55
C LYS A 164 3.67 1.24 -19.45
N SER A 165 3.19 1.56 -18.24
CA SER A 165 2.08 2.51 -18.06
C SER A 165 2.45 3.94 -18.47
N ALA A 166 3.75 4.26 -18.52
CA ALA A 166 4.32 5.56 -18.87
C ALA A 166 3.90 6.74 -17.96
N GLN A 167 3.19 6.46 -16.85
CA GLN A 167 2.66 7.47 -15.93
C GLN A 167 3.63 7.78 -14.77
N TYR A 168 4.64 6.94 -14.57
CA TYR A 168 5.56 7.01 -13.43
C TYR A 168 7.01 7.15 -13.87
N GLU A 169 7.84 7.63 -12.95
CA GLU A 169 9.29 7.79 -13.06
C GLU A 169 9.95 7.53 -11.69
N ASP A 170 11.27 7.72 -11.57
CA ASP A 170 12.04 7.57 -10.32
C ASP A 170 11.83 6.22 -9.63
N PHE A 171 11.89 5.14 -10.41
CA PHE A 171 11.64 3.78 -9.90
C PHE A 171 12.75 3.30 -8.97
N GLU A 172 12.36 2.82 -7.79
CA GLU A 172 13.23 2.17 -6.83
C GLU A 172 12.61 0.85 -6.33
N VAL A 173 13.37 -0.24 -6.39
CA VAL A 173 13.00 -1.50 -5.74
C VAL A 173 13.65 -1.54 -4.37
N ILE A 174 12.83 -1.54 -3.34
CA ILE A 174 13.27 -1.54 -1.94
C ILE A 174 13.41 -2.98 -1.45
N LYS A 175 14.55 -3.27 -0.80
CA LYS A 175 14.85 -4.58 -0.21
C LYS A 175 14.69 -4.56 1.29
N ASP A 176 14.32 -5.70 1.87
CA ASP A 176 14.35 -5.90 3.30
C ASP A 176 15.79 -6.04 3.84
N TYR A 177 15.96 -6.14 5.16
CA TYR A 177 17.26 -6.31 5.79
C TYR A 177 17.98 -7.61 5.40
N GLY A 178 17.26 -8.60 4.88
CA GLY A 178 17.81 -9.82 4.31
C GLY A 178 18.26 -9.70 2.86
N GLY A 179 18.07 -8.52 2.22
CA GLY A 179 18.38 -8.28 0.83
C GLY A 179 17.32 -8.76 -0.16
N ILE A 180 16.14 -9.19 0.32
CA ILE A 180 15.02 -9.65 -0.50
C ILE A 180 14.22 -8.43 -0.98
N GLU A 181 13.89 -8.38 -2.26
CA GLU A 181 13.06 -7.34 -2.86
C GLU A 181 11.63 -7.43 -2.33
N ARG A 182 11.10 -6.30 -1.80
CA ARG A 182 9.82 -6.28 -1.09
C ARG A 182 8.85 -5.24 -1.59
N ALA A 183 9.31 -4.10 -2.09
CA ALA A 183 8.42 -3.06 -2.54
C ALA A 183 8.95 -2.32 -3.76
N LEU A 184 8.05 -1.79 -4.55
CA LEU A 184 8.32 -0.80 -5.59
C LEU A 184 7.91 0.57 -5.07
N TYR A 185 8.83 1.51 -5.15
CA TYR A 185 8.58 2.93 -5.00
C TYR A 185 8.74 3.61 -6.36
N CYS A 186 7.84 4.52 -6.70
CA CYS A 186 7.95 5.36 -7.89
C CYS A 186 7.19 6.68 -7.69
N ARG A 187 7.40 7.64 -8.59
CA ARG A 187 6.72 8.94 -8.56
C ARG A 187 5.87 9.12 -9.82
N LYS A 188 4.73 9.81 -9.68
CA LYS A 188 3.95 10.28 -10.82
C LYS A 188 4.73 11.35 -11.57
N LYS A 189 4.74 11.26 -12.90
CA LYS A 189 5.27 12.31 -13.80
C LYS A 189 4.51 13.62 -13.68
#